data_01ca52af410bcc825db986e126c326d5
#
_entry.id   01ca52af410bcc825db986e126c326d5
#
_cell.length_a   1.000
_cell.length_b   1.000
_cell.length_c   1.000
_cell.angle_alpha   90.00
_cell.angle_beta   90.00
_cell.angle_gamma   90.00
#
_symmetry.space_group_name_H-M   'P 1'
#
loop_
_entity.id
_entity.type
_entity.pdbx_description
1 polymer ?
#
loop_
_entity_poly.entity_id
_entity_poly.type
_entity_poly.pdbx_seq_one_letter_code
_entity_poly.pdbx_strand_id
1 'polypeptide(L)'
;LHYPLRRQRQMCIRDSKREDLNHTGSHKINNALGQALLAKKMGKTRLIAETGAGQHGVATATAAAFLGMECEIFMGKEDTNRQALNVYRMELLGAKVHPVTSGTMTLKDAVNETMREWSNRVEDTHYVLGSVMGPHPFPMIVRDFQSVISQEAKEQILKKEGKLPAAVVACVGGGSNAMGAFYNFIEDK
;
A
#
# COMPACT_ATOMS: atom_id res chain seq x y z
N LEU A 1 14.60 -20.32 21.02
CA LEU A 1 15.96 -20.77 21.39
C LEU A 1 16.97 -20.65 20.23
N HIS A 2 16.55 -20.65 18.96
CA HIS A 2 17.48 -20.57 17.82
C HIS A 2 17.75 -19.15 17.29
N TYR A 3 17.00 -18.17 17.72
CA TYR A 3 17.09 -16.81 17.20
C TYR A 3 18.36 -16.04 17.63
N PRO A 4 18.80 -16.09 18.90
CA PRO A 4 20.06 -15.45 19.32
C PRO A 4 21.29 -16.11 18.69
N LEU A 5 21.31 -17.44 18.59
CA LEU A 5 22.44 -18.18 18.00
C LEU A 5 22.62 -17.94 16.49
N ARG A 6 21.53 -17.67 15.76
CA ARG A 6 21.61 -17.26 14.35
C ARG A 6 22.25 -15.88 14.20
N ARG A 7 21.95 -14.93 15.08
CA ARG A 7 22.61 -13.61 15.09
C ARG A 7 24.10 -13.68 15.34
N GLN A 8 24.54 -14.53 16.24
CA GLN A 8 25.96 -14.71 16.55
C GLN A 8 26.78 -15.35 15.41
N ARG A 9 26.13 -16.08 14.50
CA ARG A 9 26.79 -16.73 13.35
C ARG A 9 26.80 -15.87 12.09
N GLN A 10 26.17 -14.70 12.10
CA GLN A 10 26.14 -13.80 10.95
C GLN A 10 27.26 -12.76 11.08
N MET A 11 28.04 -12.62 10.00
CA MET A 11 29.09 -11.60 9.91
C MET A 11 28.55 -10.16 9.91
N CYS A 12 27.23 -9.99 9.70
CA CYS A 12 26.56 -8.70 9.74
C CYS A 12 25.24 -8.77 10.52
N ILE A 13 24.87 -7.68 11.18
CA ILE A 13 23.58 -7.50 11.82
C ILE A 13 22.55 -7.23 10.73
N ARG A 14 21.42 -7.95 10.77
CA ARG A 14 20.26 -7.71 9.93
C ARG A 14 19.05 -7.43 10.79
N ASP A 15 18.45 -6.29 10.60
CA ASP A 15 17.19 -5.90 11.19
C ASP A 15 16.07 -5.87 10.16
N SER A 16 14.85 -6.15 10.59
CA SER A 16 13.68 -6.13 9.73
C SER A 16 12.69 -5.09 10.20
N LYS A 17 12.35 -4.13 9.33
CA LYS A 17 11.18 -3.28 9.53
C LYS A 17 9.94 -4.09 9.14
N ARG A 18 9.16 -4.47 10.14
CA ARG A 18 8.08 -5.45 10.04
C ARG A 18 6.74 -4.80 9.67
N GLU A 19 6.59 -4.37 8.41
CA GLU A 19 5.35 -3.79 7.89
C GLU A 19 4.20 -4.84 7.75
N ASP A 20 4.51 -6.11 7.82
CA ASP A 20 3.54 -7.21 7.91
C ASP A 20 2.81 -7.28 9.27
N LEU A 21 3.30 -6.58 10.29
CA LEU A 21 2.64 -6.44 11.59
C LEU A 21 1.66 -5.27 11.64
N ASN A 22 1.60 -4.44 10.61
CA ASN A 22 0.59 -3.41 10.49
C ASN A 22 -0.82 -4.02 10.37
N HIS A 23 -1.83 -3.25 10.73
CA HIS A 23 -3.22 -3.62 10.45
C HIS A 23 -3.39 -3.94 8.97
N THR A 24 -4.13 -4.97 8.63
CA THR A 24 -4.26 -5.59 7.29
C THR A 24 -3.09 -6.46 6.81
N GLY A 25 -1.95 -6.48 7.51
CA GLY A 25 -0.83 -7.39 7.23
C GLY A 25 0.18 -6.89 6.19
N SER A 26 0.17 -5.61 5.84
CA SER A 26 1.16 -5.04 4.91
C SER A 26 1.30 -3.52 5.03
N HIS A 27 2.35 -2.96 4.40
CA HIS A 27 2.60 -1.52 4.29
C HIS A 27 1.49 -0.72 3.58
N LYS A 28 0.61 -1.40 2.85
CA LYS A 28 -0.43 -0.74 2.04
C LYS A 28 -1.36 0.15 2.85
N ILE A 29 -1.59 -0.19 4.11
CA ILE A 29 -2.48 0.59 4.99
C ILE A 29 -1.97 2.02 5.24
N ASN A 30 -0.65 2.23 5.29
CA ASN A 30 -0.07 3.56 5.50
C ASN A 30 -0.56 4.54 4.44
N ASN A 31 -0.41 4.17 3.17
CA ASN A 31 -0.85 4.97 2.04
C ASN A 31 -2.38 5.02 1.92
N ALA A 32 -3.07 3.89 2.08
CA ALA A 32 -4.52 3.83 1.93
C ALA A 32 -5.24 4.70 2.96
N LEU A 33 -4.81 4.65 4.22
CA LEU A 33 -5.38 5.49 5.28
C LEU A 33 -5.08 6.98 5.04
N GLY A 34 -3.83 7.31 4.66
CA GLY A 34 -3.44 8.68 4.35
C GLY A 34 -4.27 9.27 3.21
N GLN A 35 -4.42 8.54 2.11
CA GLN A 35 -5.24 8.98 0.98
C GLN A 35 -6.73 9.06 1.32
N ALA A 36 -7.26 8.14 2.13
CA ALA A 36 -8.65 8.17 2.56
C ALA A 36 -8.95 9.40 3.44
N LEU A 37 -8.04 9.73 4.36
CA LEU A 37 -8.14 10.96 5.16
C LEU A 37 -8.07 12.22 4.30
N LEU A 38 -7.15 12.24 3.32
CA LEU A 38 -7.05 13.33 2.33
C LEU A 38 -8.36 13.46 1.55
N ALA A 39 -8.90 12.37 1.03
CA ALA A 39 -10.16 12.35 0.30
C ALA A 39 -11.32 12.90 1.14
N LYS A 40 -11.44 12.46 2.39
CA LYS A 40 -12.45 12.96 3.32
C LYS A 40 -12.31 14.46 3.58
N LYS A 41 -11.07 14.95 3.75
CA LYS A 41 -10.78 16.38 3.90
C LYS A 41 -11.14 17.19 2.65
N MET A 42 -11.04 16.59 1.47
CA MET A 42 -11.46 17.17 0.18
C MET A 42 -12.98 17.11 -0.06
N GLY A 43 -13.75 16.55 0.87
CA GLY A 43 -15.20 16.39 0.73
C GLY A 43 -15.63 15.23 -0.16
N LYS A 44 -14.72 14.31 -0.50
CA LYS A 44 -15.07 13.10 -1.26
C LYS A 44 -15.83 12.12 -0.38
N THR A 45 -16.79 11.43 -0.97
CA THR A 45 -17.66 10.46 -0.28
C THR A 45 -17.36 9.01 -0.65
N ARG A 46 -16.64 8.81 -1.77
CA ARG A 46 -16.37 7.51 -2.34
C ARG A 46 -14.87 7.32 -2.60
N LEU A 47 -14.37 6.15 -2.23
CA LEU A 47 -13.02 5.68 -2.56
C LEU A 47 -13.08 4.58 -3.62
N ILE A 48 -12.21 4.64 -4.60
CA ILE A 48 -11.98 3.54 -5.53
C ILE A 48 -10.51 3.15 -5.55
N ALA A 49 -10.23 1.88 -5.81
CA ALA A 49 -8.85 1.40 -5.96
C ALA A 49 -8.78 0.20 -6.91
N GLU A 50 -7.62 0.05 -7.54
CA GLU A 50 -7.21 -1.17 -8.20
C GLU A 50 -6.57 -2.13 -7.21
N THR A 51 -6.61 -3.42 -7.51
CA THR A 51 -5.82 -4.41 -6.78
C THR A 51 -5.51 -5.63 -7.65
N GLY A 52 -4.33 -6.24 -7.45
CA GLY A 52 -3.94 -7.52 -8.04
C GLY A 52 -3.97 -8.62 -6.98
N ALA A 53 -2.96 -8.66 -6.10
CA ALA A 53 -2.89 -9.62 -5.00
C ALA A 53 -3.95 -9.41 -3.88
N GLY A 54 -4.72 -8.32 -3.95
CA GLY A 54 -5.80 -8.01 -3.01
C GLY A 54 -5.38 -7.18 -1.79
N GLN A 55 -4.11 -7.07 -1.45
CA GLN A 55 -3.66 -6.37 -0.24
C GLN A 55 -3.99 -4.87 -0.25
N HIS A 56 -3.84 -4.21 -1.40
CA HIS A 56 -4.20 -2.81 -1.54
C HIS A 56 -5.72 -2.59 -1.45
N GLY A 57 -6.49 -3.47 -2.07
CA GLY A 57 -7.96 -3.46 -1.98
C GLY A 57 -8.44 -3.63 -0.54
N VAL A 58 -7.90 -4.60 0.21
CA VAL A 58 -8.23 -4.79 1.63
C VAL A 58 -7.87 -3.56 2.47
N ALA A 59 -6.70 -2.96 2.23
CA ALA A 59 -6.29 -1.75 2.95
C ALA A 59 -7.22 -0.56 2.66
N THR A 60 -7.61 -0.37 1.39
CA THR A 60 -8.55 0.69 0.99
C THR A 60 -9.94 0.46 1.56
N ALA A 61 -10.46 -0.78 1.48
CA ALA A 61 -11.74 -1.15 2.08
C ALA A 61 -11.75 -0.91 3.60
N THR A 62 -10.65 -1.26 4.27
CA THR A 62 -10.49 -1.01 5.72
C THR A 62 -10.54 0.49 6.05
N ALA A 63 -9.80 1.31 5.30
CA ALA A 63 -9.78 2.76 5.51
C ALA A 63 -11.16 3.39 5.21
N ALA A 64 -11.84 2.92 4.16
CA ALA A 64 -13.19 3.38 3.81
C ALA A 64 -14.20 3.03 4.91
N ALA A 65 -14.21 1.78 5.38
CA ALA A 65 -15.08 1.34 6.47
C ALA A 65 -14.85 2.15 7.75
N PHE A 66 -13.59 2.37 8.10
CA PHE A 66 -13.22 3.18 9.28
C PHE A 66 -13.71 4.63 9.20
N LEU A 67 -13.71 5.22 8.00
CA LEU A 67 -14.10 6.62 7.79
C LEU A 67 -15.57 6.80 7.38
N GLY A 68 -16.33 5.71 7.20
CA GLY A 68 -17.73 5.73 6.77
C GLY A 68 -17.89 6.21 5.32
N MET A 69 -16.97 5.83 4.43
CA MET A 69 -16.97 6.18 3.01
C MET A 69 -17.37 4.98 2.15
N GLU A 70 -18.02 5.24 1.02
CA GLU A 70 -18.25 4.21 0.01
C GLU A 70 -16.93 3.69 -0.56
N CYS A 71 -16.87 2.41 -0.89
CA CYS A 71 -15.67 1.79 -1.44
C CYS A 71 -15.98 0.83 -2.58
N GLU A 72 -15.32 1.04 -3.71
CA GLU A 72 -15.37 0.11 -4.84
C GLU A 72 -13.97 -0.27 -5.28
N ILE A 73 -13.75 -1.57 -5.47
CA ILE A 73 -12.45 -2.14 -5.81
C ILE A 73 -12.51 -2.83 -7.15
N PHE A 74 -11.62 -2.46 -8.05
CA PHE A 74 -11.46 -3.09 -9.36
C PHE A 74 -10.34 -4.13 -9.30
N MET A 75 -10.65 -5.35 -9.71
CA MET A 75 -9.71 -6.46 -9.66
C MET A 75 -9.85 -7.33 -10.89
N GLY A 76 -8.76 -7.72 -11.53
CA GLY A 76 -8.81 -8.62 -12.67
C GLY A 76 -9.53 -9.92 -12.33
N LYS A 77 -10.34 -10.45 -13.26
CA LYS A 77 -11.14 -11.66 -13.03
C LYS A 77 -10.27 -12.86 -12.65
N GLU A 78 -9.09 -13.00 -13.26
CA GLU A 78 -8.13 -14.05 -12.90
C GLU A 78 -7.60 -13.87 -11.48
N ASP A 79 -7.34 -12.63 -11.08
CA ASP A 79 -6.85 -12.32 -9.74
C ASP A 79 -7.95 -12.52 -8.69
N THR A 80 -9.23 -12.22 -9.00
CA THR A 80 -10.35 -12.50 -8.07
C THR A 80 -10.46 -13.98 -7.73
N ASN A 81 -10.24 -14.86 -8.71
CA ASN A 81 -10.27 -16.30 -8.50
C ASN A 81 -9.09 -16.77 -7.64
N ARG A 82 -7.87 -16.25 -7.91
CA ARG A 82 -6.65 -16.63 -7.17
C ARG A 82 -6.66 -16.11 -5.74
N GLN A 83 -7.28 -14.98 -5.50
CA GLN A 83 -7.25 -14.23 -4.23
C GLN A 83 -8.64 -14.13 -3.57
N ALA A 84 -9.46 -15.19 -3.70
CA ALA A 84 -10.84 -15.21 -3.21
C ALA A 84 -10.97 -14.83 -1.72
N LEU A 85 -9.98 -15.17 -0.89
CA LEU A 85 -9.97 -14.79 0.52
C LEU A 85 -9.87 -13.26 0.69
N ASN A 86 -9.07 -12.58 -0.12
CA ASN A 86 -8.98 -11.12 -0.05
C ASN A 86 -10.24 -10.45 -0.62
N VAL A 87 -10.88 -11.04 -1.65
CA VAL A 87 -12.19 -10.60 -2.14
C VAL A 87 -13.22 -10.65 -1.01
N TYR A 88 -13.33 -11.81 -0.35
CA TYR A 88 -14.22 -11.96 0.81
C TYR A 88 -13.97 -10.92 1.92
N ARG A 89 -12.68 -10.65 2.23
CA ARG A 89 -12.32 -9.63 3.23
C ARG A 89 -12.78 -8.22 2.83
N MET A 90 -12.64 -7.86 1.55
CA MET A 90 -13.09 -6.56 1.04
C MET A 90 -14.61 -6.43 1.12
N GLU A 91 -15.34 -7.47 0.73
CA GLU A 91 -16.80 -7.51 0.79
C GLU A 91 -17.32 -7.47 2.24
N LEU A 92 -16.66 -8.19 3.16
CA LEU A 92 -16.99 -8.14 4.60
C LEU A 92 -16.82 -6.73 5.19
N LEU A 93 -15.87 -5.94 4.68
CA LEU A 93 -15.66 -4.55 5.05
C LEU A 93 -16.64 -3.57 4.36
N GLY A 94 -17.58 -4.09 3.57
CA GLY A 94 -18.59 -3.29 2.86
C GLY A 94 -18.13 -2.74 1.51
N ALA A 95 -16.96 -3.13 1.01
CA ALA A 95 -16.52 -2.72 -0.31
C ALA A 95 -17.18 -3.56 -1.41
N LYS A 96 -17.50 -2.94 -2.54
CA LYS A 96 -17.99 -3.62 -3.72
C LYS A 96 -16.82 -3.98 -4.63
N VAL A 97 -16.63 -5.26 -4.92
CA VAL A 97 -15.55 -5.74 -5.80
C VAL A 97 -16.07 -5.94 -7.21
N HIS A 98 -15.41 -5.31 -8.18
CA HIS A 98 -15.73 -5.38 -9.60
C HIS A 98 -14.69 -6.24 -10.32
N PRO A 99 -15.07 -7.46 -10.78
CA PRO A 99 -14.20 -8.28 -11.61
C PRO A 99 -14.04 -7.66 -13.01
N VAL A 100 -12.81 -7.35 -13.38
CA VAL A 100 -12.48 -6.80 -14.71
C VAL A 100 -12.18 -7.96 -15.66
N THR A 101 -12.95 -8.03 -16.75
CA THR A 101 -12.88 -9.12 -17.75
C THR A 101 -12.20 -8.69 -19.06
N SER A 102 -11.77 -7.46 -19.17
CA SER A 102 -11.06 -6.94 -20.35
C SER A 102 -9.57 -7.35 -20.32
N GLY A 103 -8.93 -7.39 -21.49
CA GLY A 103 -7.51 -7.64 -21.65
C GLY A 103 -7.06 -8.98 -21.09
N THR A 104 -6.01 -8.98 -20.29
CA THR A 104 -5.46 -10.18 -19.63
C THR A 104 -6.15 -10.52 -18.31
N MET A 105 -7.17 -9.74 -17.93
CA MET A 105 -7.94 -9.90 -16.69
C MET A 105 -7.07 -9.84 -15.40
N THR A 106 -6.01 -9.03 -15.43
CA THR A 106 -5.05 -8.86 -14.33
C THR A 106 -4.92 -7.42 -13.88
N LEU A 107 -3.97 -7.13 -12.99
CA LEU A 107 -3.76 -5.81 -12.37
C LEU A 107 -3.73 -4.64 -13.39
N LYS A 108 -3.08 -4.80 -14.56
CA LYS A 108 -3.01 -3.75 -15.57
C LYS A 108 -4.41 -3.32 -16.05
N ASP A 109 -5.28 -4.29 -16.27
CA ASP A 109 -6.64 -4.03 -16.74
C ASP A 109 -7.51 -3.43 -15.63
N ALA A 110 -7.28 -3.86 -14.38
CA ALA A 110 -7.90 -3.25 -13.21
C ALA A 110 -7.52 -1.77 -13.06
N VAL A 111 -6.24 -1.42 -13.24
CA VAL A 111 -5.77 -0.02 -13.25
C VAL A 111 -6.51 0.80 -14.32
N ASN A 112 -6.57 0.29 -15.55
CA ASN A 112 -7.23 0.99 -16.67
C ASN A 112 -8.70 1.24 -16.39
N GLU A 113 -9.40 0.25 -15.83
CA GLU A 113 -10.83 0.38 -15.51
C GLU A 113 -11.06 1.37 -14.36
N THR A 114 -10.23 1.29 -13.32
CA THR A 114 -10.28 2.25 -12.19
C THR A 114 -10.07 3.68 -12.67
N MET A 115 -9.11 3.91 -13.58
CA MET A 115 -8.87 5.23 -14.17
C MET A 115 -10.07 5.75 -14.97
N ARG A 116 -10.75 4.89 -15.75
CA ARG A 116 -11.97 5.27 -16.49
C ARG A 116 -13.07 5.65 -15.52
N GLU A 117 -13.31 4.82 -14.51
CA GLU A 117 -14.35 5.09 -13.51
C GLU A 117 -14.06 6.37 -12.73
N TRP A 118 -12.81 6.60 -12.34
CA TRP A 118 -12.43 7.84 -11.66
C TRP A 118 -12.67 9.07 -12.52
N SER A 119 -12.32 9.02 -13.81
CA SER A 119 -12.53 10.14 -14.75
C SER A 119 -14.00 10.50 -14.91
N ASN A 120 -14.89 9.51 -14.81
CA ASN A 120 -16.32 9.72 -14.92
C ASN A 120 -16.95 10.35 -13.66
N ARG A 121 -16.31 10.18 -12.47
CA ARG A 121 -16.87 10.59 -11.19
C ARG A 121 -15.85 11.31 -10.31
N VAL A 122 -15.01 12.15 -10.90
CA VAL A 122 -13.95 12.86 -10.17
C VAL A 122 -14.49 13.78 -9.06
N GLU A 123 -15.71 14.28 -9.18
CA GLU A 123 -16.31 15.24 -8.25
C GLU A 123 -16.51 14.63 -6.84
N ASP A 124 -17.00 13.40 -6.74
CA ASP A 124 -17.34 12.74 -5.49
C ASP A 124 -16.37 11.62 -5.09
N THR A 125 -15.49 11.24 -5.99
CA THR A 125 -14.66 10.05 -5.90
C THR A 125 -13.18 10.39 -5.82
N HIS A 126 -12.46 9.72 -4.92
CA HIS A 126 -11.00 9.72 -4.89
C HIS A 126 -10.44 8.36 -5.29
N TYR A 127 -9.50 8.36 -6.21
CA TYR A 127 -8.74 7.17 -6.57
C TYR A 127 -7.59 6.97 -5.59
N VAL A 128 -7.69 5.95 -4.74
CA VAL A 128 -6.63 5.54 -3.81
C VAL A 128 -5.60 4.71 -4.57
N LEU A 129 -4.60 5.36 -5.15
CA LEU A 129 -3.59 4.70 -5.97
C LEU A 129 -2.57 3.99 -5.09
N GLY A 130 -2.37 2.68 -5.31
CA GLY A 130 -1.58 1.80 -4.44
C GLY A 130 -0.09 1.71 -4.76
N SER A 131 0.34 2.32 -5.86
CA SER A 131 1.71 2.24 -6.38
C SER A 131 2.28 3.63 -6.66
N VAL A 132 3.62 3.74 -6.79
CA VAL A 132 4.29 4.99 -7.18
C VAL A 132 4.19 5.16 -8.68
N MET A 133 2.99 5.44 -9.16
CA MET A 133 2.67 5.57 -10.58
C MET A 133 1.56 6.62 -10.80
N GLY A 134 1.22 6.86 -12.05
CA GLY A 134 0.17 7.81 -12.41
C GLY A 134 0.69 9.23 -12.57
N PRO A 135 -0.21 10.18 -12.90
CA PRO A 135 0.16 11.57 -13.06
C PRO A 135 0.51 12.23 -11.73
N HIS A 136 1.26 13.33 -11.80
CA HIS A 136 1.44 14.18 -10.62
C HIS A 136 0.07 14.65 -10.09
N PRO A 137 -0.19 14.63 -8.77
CA PRO A 137 0.76 14.42 -7.66
C PRO A 137 0.81 12.99 -7.07
N PHE A 138 0.22 11.97 -7.70
CA PHE A 138 0.10 10.63 -7.10
C PHE A 138 1.43 10.02 -6.65
N PRO A 139 2.52 10.04 -7.43
CA PRO A 139 3.80 9.49 -6.97
C PRO A 139 4.30 10.16 -5.68
N MET A 140 4.10 11.47 -5.55
CA MET A 140 4.47 12.23 -4.36
C MET A 140 3.58 11.88 -3.17
N ILE A 141 2.27 11.77 -3.37
CA ILE A 141 1.31 11.38 -2.32
C ILE A 141 1.67 10.01 -1.75
N VAL A 142 1.90 9.03 -2.63
CA VAL A 142 2.26 7.67 -2.21
C VAL A 142 3.60 7.65 -1.48
N ARG A 143 4.61 8.36 -1.99
CA ARG A 143 5.91 8.52 -1.33
C ARG A 143 5.74 9.07 0.09
N ASP A 144 5.03 10.17 0.23
CA ASP A 144 4.91 10.89 1.49
C ASP A 144 4.20 10.05 2.55
N PHE A 145 3.11 9.38 2.20
CA PHE A 145 2.41 8.49 3.13
C PHE A 145 3.18 7.19 3.44
N GLN A 146 4.02 6.71 2.54
CA GLN A 146 4.87 5.54 2.79
C GLN A 146 6.19 5.89 3.48
N SER A 147 6.62 7.15 3.47
CA SER A 147 7.90 7.57 4.04
C SER A 147 7.99 7.38 5.56
N VAL A 148 6.85 7.18 6.24
CA VAL A 148 6.80 6.77 7.66
C VAL A 148 7.63 5.51 7.91
N ILE A 149 7.73 4.60 6.94
CA ILE A 149 8.55 3.37 7.03
C ILE A 149 10.02 3.71 7.29
N SER A 150 10.61 4.57 6.44
CA SER A 150 12.02 4.94 6.58
C SER A 150 12.26 5.93 7.73
N GLN A 151 11.31 6.81 8.02
CA GLN A 151 11.40 7.71 9.16
C GLN A 151 11.54 6.90 10.46
N GLU A 152 10.59 6.02 10.72
CA GLU A 152 10.63 5.15 11.91
C GLU A 152 11.83 4.20 11.90
N ALA A 153 12.18 3.61 10.74
CA ALA A 153 13.31 2.71 10.63
C ALA A 153 14.63 3.41 10.98
N LYS A 154 14.82 4.64 10.53
CA LYS A 154 15.99 5.48 10.82
C LYS A 154 16.11 5.79 12.31
N GLU A 155 15.02 6.23 12.92
CA GLU A 155 14.96 6.50 14.37
C GLU A 155 15.22 5.23 15.19
N GLN A 156 14.59 4.13 14.83
CA GLN A 156 14.70 2.85 15.54
C GLN A 156 16.11 2.26 15.44
N ILE A 157 16.75 2.31 14.28
CA ILE A 157 18.09 1.76 14.11
C ILE A 157 19.14 2.61 14.84
N LEU A 158 19.02 3.94 14.79
CA LEU A 158 19.89 4.85 15.53
C LEU A 158 19.78 4.61 17.03
N LYS A 159 18.57 4.45 17.56
CA LYS A 159 18.35 4.13 18.98
C LYS A 159 18.96 2.79 19.39
N LYS A 160 18.91 1.81 18.49
CA LYS A 160 19.32 0.43 18.77
C LYS A 160 20.82 0.22 18.59
N GLU A 161 21.41 0.75 17.52
CA GLU A 161 22.78 0.46 17.10
C GLU A 161 23.71 1.68 17.21
N GLY A 162 23.18 2.88 17.51
CA GLY A 162 23.95 4.12 17.62
C GLY A 162 24.49 4.65 16.28
N LYS A 163 24.13 4.04 15.16
CA LYS A 163 24.60 4.41 13.82
C LYS A 163 23.58 4.02 12.74
N LEU A 164 23.73 4.63 11.58
CA LEU A 164 22.92 4.29 10.40
C LEU A 164 23.29 2.91 9.83
N PRO A 165 22.36 2.25 9.13
CA PRO A 165 22.65 0.97 8.47
C PRO A 165 23.61 1.19 7.29
N ALA A 166 24.47 0.21 7.01
CA ALA A 166 25.33 0.22 5.83
C ALA A 166 24.54 0.04 4.52
N ALA A 167 23.37 -0.55 4.59
CA ALA A 167 22.47 -0.74 3.45
C ALA A 167 21.02 -0.91 3.91
N VAL A 168 20.09 -0.42 3.10
CA VAL A 168 18.64 -0.66 3.22
C VAL A 168 18.20 -1.49 2.01
N VAL A 169 17.50 -2.60 2.26
CA VAL A 169 17.02 -3.51 1.21
C VAL A 169 15.50 -3.61 1.30
N ALA A 170 14.82 -3.47 0.18
CA ALA A 170 13.36 -3.56 0.11
C ALA A 170 12.90 -4.28 -1.15
N CYS A 171 11.77 -4.99 -1.06
CA CYS A 171 11.09 -5.56 -2.22
C CYS A 171 10.48 -4.47 -3.09
N VAL A 172 10.54 -4.64 -4.39
CA VAL A 172 9.97 -3.72 -5.39
C VAL A 172 8.89 -4.44 -6.20
N GLY A 173 7.65 -4.00 -6.05
CA GLY A 173 6.56 -4.29 -6.97
C GLY A 173 6.17 -3.01 -7.70
N GLY A 174 5.07 -2.36 -7.32
CA GLY A 174 4.69 -1.02 -7.79
C GLY A 174 5.49 0.14 -7.19
N GLY A 175 6.55 -0.14 -6.43
CA GLY A 175 7.51 0.84 -5.91
C GLY A 175 7.15 1.45 -4.55
N SER A 176 5.92 1.33 -4.06
CA SER A 176 5.49 2.02 -2.84
C SER A 176 6.27 1.60 -1.59
N ASN A 177 6.55 0.30 -1.43
CA ASN A 177 7.35 -0.22 -0.33
C ASN A 177 8.80 0.29 -0.37
N ALA A 178 9.43 0.18 -1.53
CA ALA A 178 10.82 0.60 -1.71
C ALA A 178 10.98 2.12 -1.54
N MET A 179 10.07 2.90 -2.12
CA MET A 179 10.06 4.35 -1.96
C MET A 179 9.92 4.73 -0.49
N GLY A 180 8.98 4.11 0.23
CA GLY A 180 8.81 4.32 1.66
C GLY A 180 10.03 3.93 2.48
N ALA A 181 10.67 2.80 2.13
CA ALA A 181 11.84 2.30 2.85
C ALA A 181 13.11 3.14 2.63
N PHE A 182 13.26 3.76 1.46
CA PHE A 182 14.51 4.44 1.10
C PHE A 182 14.47 5.95 1.32
N TYR A 183 13.31 6.59 1.25
CA TYR A 183 13.18 8.03 1.10
C TYR A 183 13.98 8.85 2.12
N ASN A 184 13.88 8.52 3.41
CA ASN A 184 14.59 9.26 4.46
C ASN A 184 16.07 8.88 4.63
N PHE A 185 16.58 7.96 3.80
CA PHE A 185 18.00 7.59 3.76
C PHE A 185 18.74 8.13 2.54
N ILE A 186 18.04 8.76 1.56
CA ILE A 186 18.64 9.16 0.27
C ILE A 186 19.78 10.17 0.44
N GLU A 187 19.67 11.06 1.41
CA GLU A 187 20.66 12.11 1.66
C GLU A 187 21.75 11.72 2.66
N ASP A 188 21.64 10.54 3.27
CA ASP A 188 22.67 10.04 4.19
C ASP A 188 23.90 9.57 3.42
N LYS A 189 25.12 9.88 3.96
CA LYS A 189 26.42 9.52 3.37
C LYS A 189 27.01 8.30 4.06
#